data_3dfcb7f3d2c9bc455fac4b4e17348980
#
_entry.id   3dfcb7f3d2c9bc455fac4b4e17348980
#
_cell.length_a   1.000
_cell.length_b   1.000
_cell.length_c   1.000
_cell.angle_alpha   90.00
_cell.angle_beta   90.00
_cell.angle_gamma   90.00
#
_symmetry.space_group_name_H-M   'P 1'
#
loop_
_entity.id
_entity.type
_entity.pdbx_description
1 polymer ?
#
loop_
_entity_poly.entity_id
_entity_poly.type
_entity_poly.pdbx_seq_one_letter_code
_entity_poly.pdbx_strand_id
1 'polypeptide(L)'
;MESIAEIKKVFADADISEYSGLIEKYGDDERDGVKKIIASAQKKINALEKEKARSYKMFEFERKYADKGYICGIDEVGRGPLAGPVVAAAVILPKDCDILYLNDSKQLTPKKREALYDEIMAKAVAVGVGMANEKVIDEINVLNADYEAMKQAISKLQVKPQLLLNDAVNIPGVDIEQVGIIKGDTLSASIAAASIIAKVTRDRLMVEYDSLYPGYGFAKNVGYGTAEHIDALKKIGPCAIHRRTFIKNFV
;
A
#
# COMPACT_ATOMS: atom_id res chain seq x y z
N MET A 1 40.11 8.12 -24.76
CA MET A 1 39.35 7.00 -24.07
C MET A 1 38.74 7.58 -22.80
N GLU A 2 37.45 7.50 -22.63
CA GLU A 2 36.77 8.00 -21.41
C GLU A 2 37.32 7.30 -20.16
N SER A 3 37.45 8.02 -19.06
CA SER A 3 37.88 7.45 -17.78
C SER A 3 36.77 6.58 -17.20
N ILE A 4 37.11 5.63 -16.31
CA ILE A 4 36.13 4.81 -15.61
C ILE A 4 35.11 5.67 -14.80
N ALA A 5 35.60 6.81 -14.27
CA ALA A 5 34.72 7.73 -13.52
C ALA A 5 33.70 8.42 -14.42
N GLU A 6 34.09 8.82 -15.63
CA GLU A 6 33.17 9.40 -16.63
C GLU A 6 32.13 8.37 -17.06
N ILE A 7 32.54 7.12 -17.40
CA ILE A 7 31.63 6.05 -17.77
C ILE A 7 30.64 5.76 -16.64
N LYS A 8 31.15 5.70 -15.38
CA LYS A 8 30.26 5.49 -14.21
C LYS A 8 29.22 6.60 -14.07
N LYS A 9 29.61 7.85 -14.36
CA LYS A 9 28.70 9.00 -14.34
C LYS A 9 27.65 8.89 -15.45
N VAL A 10 28.02 8.49 -16.68
CA VAL A 10 27.07 8.25 -17.77
C VAL A 10 25.99 7.25 -17.37
N PHE A 11 26.37 6.11 -16.77
CA PHE A 11 25.39 5.14 -16.27
C PHE A 11 24.58 5.63 -15.06
N ALA A 12 25.13 6.53 -14.26
CA ALA A 12 24.39 7.07 -13.11
C ALA A 12 23.33 8.10 -13.50
N ASP A 13 23.62 8.89 -14.56
CA ASP A 13 22.74 9.94 -15.07
C ASP A 13 21.68 9.41 -16.07
N ALA A 14 21.92 8.23 -16.67
CA ALA A 14 21.03 7.61 -17.65
C ALA A 14 19.83 6.92 -17.00
N ASP A 15 18.69 6.90 -17.71
CA ASP A 15 17.54 6.05 -17.37
C ASP A 15 17.84 4.56 -17.64
N ILE A 16 17.16 3.64 -16.93
CA ILE A 16 17.36 2.19 -17.10
C ILE A 16 17.03 1.74 -18.53
N SER A 17 16.12 2.40 -19.23
CA SER A 17 15.80 2.12 -20.65
C SER A 17 16.98 2.33 -21.59
N GLU A 18 17.92 3.19 -21.22
CA GLU A 18 19.12 3.50 -22.03
C GLU A 18 20.27 2.53 -21.74
N TYR A 19 20.19 1.74 -20.66
CA TYR A 19 21.30 0.86 -20.24
C TYR A 19 21.71 -0.17 -21.29
N SER A 20 20.77 -0.70 -22.06
CA SER A 20 21.08 -1.68 -23.14
C SER A 20 22.02 -1.08 -24.19
N GLY A 21 21.74 0.15 -24.63
CA GLY A 21 22.62 0.86 -25.57
C GLY A 21 23.99 1.25 -24.96
N LEU A 22 24.00 1.62 -23.67
CA LEU A 22 25.26 1.90 -22.98
C LEU A 22 26.11 0.63 -22.78
N ILE A 23 25.47 -0.51 -22.47
CA ILE A 23 26.16 -1.80 -22.37
C ILE A 23 26.77 -2.18 -23.71
N GLU A 24 26.05 -1.99 -24.83
CA GLU A 24 26.59 -2.24 -26.18
C GLU A 24 27.77 -1.30 -26.49
N LYS A 25 27.64 0.02 -26.20
CA LYS A 25 28.69 1.02 -26.43
C LYS A 25 30.00 0.71 -25.72
N TYR A 26 29.92 0.21 -24.46
CA TYR A 26 31.11 -0.02 -23.63
C TYR A 26 31.47 -1.51 -23.47
N GLY A 27 30.77 -2.41 -24.21
CA GLY A 27 30.88 -3.86 -24.07
C GLY A 27 32.28 -4.41 -24.34
N ASP A 28 33.02 -3.78 -25.25
CA ASP A 28 34.38 -4.18 -25.65
C ASP A 28 35.49 -3.60 -24.72
N ASP A 29 35.11 -2.84 -23.67
CA ASP A 29 36.07 -2.26 -22.75
C ASP A 29 36.55 -3.30 -21.73
N GLU A 30 37.80 -3.74 -21.88
CA GLU A 30 38.42 -4.80 -21.09
C GLU A 30 38.73 -4.43 -19.63
N ARG A 31 38.63 -3.14 -19.27
CA ARG A 31 38.95 -2.66 -17.91
C ARG A 31 37.99 -3.21 -16.87
N ASP A 32 38.47 -3.81 -15.80
CA ASP A 32 37.68 -4.41 -14.73
C ASP A 32 36.63 -3.46 -14.12
N GLY A 33 36.99 -2.17 -14.01
CA GLY A 33 36.07 -1.14 -13.51
C GLY A 33 34.86 -0.94 -14.41
N VAL A 34 35.02 -1.02 -15.75
CA VAL A 34 33.95 -0.91 -16.73
C VAL A 34 33.11 -2.18 -16.73
N LYS A 35 33.74 -3.36 -16.71
CA LYS A 35 33.03 -4.66 -16.59
C LYS A 35 32.12 -4.71 -15.35
N LYS A 36 32.54 -4.16 -14.21
CA LYS A 36 31.71 -4.06 -12.99
C LYS A 36 30.53 -3.11 -13.17
N ILE A 37 30.70 -1.99 -13.86
CA ILE A 37 29.61 -1.04 -14.17
C ILE A 37 28.57 -1.72 -15.05
N ILE A 38 29.01 -2.38 -16.14
CA ILE A 38 28.13 -3.14 -17.07
C ILE A 38 27.37 -4.24 -16.31
N ALA A 39 28.05 -5.04 -15.50
CA ALA A 39 27.41 -6.10 -14.71
C ALA A 39 26.35 -5.54 -13.76
N SER A 40 26.61 -4.38 -13.14
CA SER A 40 25.63 -3.69 -12.29
C SER A 40 24.43 -3.19 -13.09
N ALA A 41 24.66 -2.63 -14.28
CA ALA A 41 23.59 -2.18 -15.19
C ALA A 41 22.72 -3.37 -15.66
N GLN A 42 23.34 -4.47 -16.07
CA GLN A 42 22.63 -5.68 -16.47
C GLN A 42 21.77 -6.24 -15.33
N LYS A 43 22.29 -6.22 -14.09
CA LYS A 43 21.51 -6.64 -12.91
C LYS A 43 20.28 -5.77 -12.70
N LYS A 44 20.36 -4.47 -12.95
CA LYS A 44 19.22 -3.55 -12.83
C LYS A 44 18.18 -3.82 -13.93
N ILE A 45 18.61 -4.04 -15.18
CA ILE A 45 17.71 -4.42 -16.28
C ILE A 45 16.95 -5.70 -15.91
N ASN A 46 17.66 -6.75 -15.51
CA ASN A 46 17.07 -8.04 -15.16
C ASN A 46 16.10 -7.92 -13.96
N ALA A 47 16.41 -7.05 -13.00
CA ALA A 47 15.52 -6.79 -11.86
C ALA A 47 14.22 -6.10 -12.29
N LEU A 48 14.32 -5.12 -13.20
CA LEU A 48 13.15 -4.43 -13.76
C LEU A 48 12.26 -5.38 -14.57
N GLU A 49 12.85 -6.23 -15.40
CA GLU A 49 12.10 -7.21 -16.19
C GLU A 49 11.37 -8.23 -15.29
N LYS A 50 12.03 -8.72 -14.26
CA LYS A 50 11.39 -9.58 -13.25
C LYS A 50 10.22 -8.86 -12.56
N GLU A 51 10.39 -7.59 -12.23
CA GLU A 51 9.31 -6.81 -11.62
C GLU A 51 8.15 -6.58 -12.60
N LYS A 52 8.42 -6.26 -13.87
CA LYS A 52 7.38 -6.16 -14.90
C LYS A 52 6.59 -7.46 -15.05
N ALA A 53 7.28 -8.61 -15.05
CA ALA A 53 6.64 -9.92 -15.11
C ALA A 53 5.80 -10.22 -13.86
N ARG A 54 6.28 -9.83 -12.67
CA ARG A 54 5.54 -9.94 -11.41
C ARG A 54 4.31 -9.04 -11.42
N SER A 55 4.47 -7.78 -11.79
CA SER A 55 3.36 -6.82 -11.91
C SER A 55 2.31 -7.34 -12.89
N TYR A 56 2.71 -7.86 -14.04
CA TYR A 56 1.78 -8.47 -15.00
C TYR A 56 0.93 -9.58 -14.35
N LYS A 57 1.52 -10.43 -13.51
CA LYS A 57 0.76 -11.46 -12.77
C LYS A 57 -0.24 -10.86 -11.78
N MET A 58 0.14 -9.79 -11.07
CA MET A 58 -0.75 -9.14 -10.12
C MET A 58 -2.02 -8.56 -10.76
N PHE A 59 -2.01 -8.30 -12.07
CA PHE A 59 -3.21 -7.89 -12.82
C PHE A 59 -4.02 -9.08 -13.38
N GLU A 60 -3.79 -10.31 -12.91
CA GLU A 60 -4.50 -11.50 -13.43
C GLU A 60 -6.00 -11.43 -13.17
N PHE A 61 -6.43 -11.01 -11.98
CA PHE A 61 -7.84 -10.87 -11.64
C PHE A 61 -8.50 -9.73 -12.42
N GLU A 62 -7.84 -8.59 -12.53
CA GLU A 62 -8.33 -7.44 -13.29
C GLU A 62 -8.48 -7.80 -14.79
N ARG A 63 -7.54 -8.54 -15.35
CA ARG A 63 -7.65 -9.05 -16.73
C ARG A 63 -8.74 -10.08 -16.89
N LYS A 64 -8.88 -11.02 -15.93
CA LYS A 64 -9.92 -12.06 -15.95
C LYS A 64 -11.33 -11.48 -16.02
N TYR A 65 -11.56 -10.35 -15.38
CA TYR A 65 -12.85 -9.69 -15.30
C TYR A 65 -12.94 -8.39 -16.11
N ALA A 66 -12.05 -8.19 -17.06
CA ALA A 66 -11.94 -6.93 -17.83
C ALA A 66 -13.20 -6.56 -18.63
N ASP A 67 -14.04 -7.54 -18.95
CA ASP A 67 -15.34 -7.37 -19.60
C ASP A 67 -16.43 -6.77 -18.69
N LYS A 68 -16.28 -6.87 -17.38
CA LYS A 68 -17.25 -6.33 -16.40
C LYS A 68 -17.28 -4.80 -16.33
N GLY A 69 -16.26 -4.09 -16.79
CA GLY A 69 -16.14 -2.64 -16.70
C GLY A 69 -15.10 -2.19 -15.68
N TYR A 70 -15.48 -1.28 -14.76
CA TYR A 70 -14.58 -0.81 -13.70
C TYR A 70 -14.48 -1.85 -12.57
N ILE A 71 -13.25 -2.29 -12.30
CA ILE A 71 -12.91 -3.24 -11.24
C ILE A 71 -12.26 -2.45 -10.11
N CYS A 72 -12.76 -2.61 -8.90
CA CYS A 72 -12.29 -1.92 -7.71
C CYS A 72 -11.66 -2.91 -6.74
N GLY A 73 -10.42 -2.68 -6.35
CA GLY A 73 -9.78 -3.36 -5.22
C GLY A 73 -10.14 -2.69 -3.91
N ILE A 74 -10.37 -3.49 -2.86
CA ILE A 74 -10.69 -3.02 -1.52
C ILE A 74 -9.81 -3.74 -0.50
N ASP A 75 -9.23 -2.97 0.41
CA ASP A 75 -8.48 -3.47 1.56
C ASP A 75 -8.64 -2.54 2.76
N GLU A 76 -8.33 -3.05 3.96
CA GLU A 76 -8.43 -2.31 5.20
C GLU A 76 -7.15 -2.39 6.04
N VAL A 77 -7.04 -1.48 6.98
CA VAL A 77 -5.97 -1.44 7.97
C VAL A 77 -6.50 -0.99 9.33
N GLY A 78 -5.90 -1.48 10.38
CA GLY A 78 -6.20 -0.98 11.72
C GLY A 78 -7.24 -1.79 12.48
N ARG A 79 -7.45 -3.09 12.17
CA ARG A 79 -8.35 -3.97 12.96
C ARG A 79 -7.80 -4.29 14.34
N GLY A 80 -6.50 -4.58 14.46
CA GLY A 80 -5.87 -5.04 15.70
C GLY A 80 -5.34 -3.99 16.70
N PRO A 81 -5.13 -2.70 16.37
CA PRO A 81 -4.66 -1.69 17.30
C PRO A 81 -5.60 -1.44 18.48
N LEU A 82 -5.02 -1.02 19.62
CA LEU A 82 -5.74 -0.59 20.83
C LEU A 82 -6.32 0.82 20.71
N ALA A 83 -5.82 1.61 19.77
CA ALA A 83 -6.23 3.00 19.55
C ALA A 83 -6.30 3.36 18.06
N GLY A 84 -7.14 4.35 17.75
CA GLY A 84 -7.35 4.89 16.41
C GLY A 84 -8.37 4.10 15.58
N PRO A 85 -8.73 4.62 14.39
CA PRO A 85 -9.77 4.06 13.54
C PRO A 85 -9.33 2.79 12.80
N VAL A 86 -10.31 2.06 12.27
CA VAL A 86 -10.15 1.22 11.08
C VAL A 86 -10.28 2.13 9.86
N VAL A 87 -9.42 1.94 8.88
CA VAL A 87 -9.42 2.69 7.62
C VAL A 87 -9.47 1.69 6.47
N ALA A 88 -10.42 1.87 5.55
CA ALA A 88 -10.52 1.09 4.32
C ALA A 88 -10.30 2.00 3.11
N ALA A 89 -9.75 1.44 2.05
CA ALA A 89 -9.65 2.12 0.76
C ALA A 89 -10.28 1.27 -0.35
N ALA A 90 -10.81 1.97 -1.35
CA ALA A 90 -11.35 1.43 -2.58
C ALA A 90 -10.60 2.09 -3.75
N VAL A 91 -9.98 1.30 -4.62
CA VAL A 91 -9.13 1.81 -5.70
C VAL A 91 -9.51 1.17 -7.03
N ILE A 92 -9.75 2.00 -8.04
CA ILE A 92 -9.93 1.59 -9.43
C ILE A 92 -8.68 1.99 -10.20
N LEU A 93 -7.91 1.02 -10.65
CA LEU A 93 -6.75 1.25 -11.51
C LEU A 93 -7.15 1.28 -12.99
N PRO A 94 -6.42 2.02 -13.86
CA PRO A 94 -6.62 1.95 -15.30
C PRO A 94 -6.23 0.57 -15.84
N LYS A 95 -6.82 0.16 -16.99
CA LYS A 95 -6.58 -1.16 -17.60
C LYS A 95 -5.12 -1.35 -18.04
N ASP A 96 -4.45 -0.28 -18.42
CA ASP A 96 -3.05 -0.20 -18.87
C ASP A 96 -2.13 0.36 -17.77
N CYS A 97 -2.47 0.10 -16.50
CA CYS A 97 -1.72 0.59 -15.36
C CYS A 97 -0.27 0.08 -15.39
N ASP A 98 0.67 1.02 -15.29
CA ASP A 98 2.12 0.80 -15.33
C ASP A 98 2.80 0.94 -13.95
N ILE A 99 2.01 1.03 -12.87
CA ILE A 99 2.55 1.13 -11.52
C ILE A 99 3.27 -0.17 -11.15
N LEU A 100 4.57 -0.07 -10.93
CA LEU A 100 5.40 -1.20 -10.52
C LEU A 100 5.53 -1.27 -8.99
N TYR A 101 5.91 -2.45 -8.49
CA TYR A 101 6.19 -2.70 -7.06
C TYR A 101 4.96 -2.64 -6.15
N LEU A 102 3.74 -2.64 -6.68
CA LEU A 102 2.55 -2.85 -5.86
C LEU A 102 2.69 -4.18 -5.09
N ASN A 103 2.37 -4.17 -3.80
CA ASN A 103 2.45 -5.34 -2.93
C ASN A 103 1.68 -5.07 -1.64
N ASP A 104 1.47 -6.09 -0.80
CA ASP A 104 1.03 -5.92 0.59
C ASP A 104 1.80 -4.77 1.26
N SER A 105 1.08 -3.81 1.77
CA SER A 105 1.65 -2.59 2.36
C SER A 105 2.61 -2.86 3.52
N LYS A 106 2.48 -3.98 4.22
CA LYS A 106 3.35 -4.40 5.32
C LYS A 106 4.71 -4.92 4.83
N GLN A 107 4.80 -5.36 3.55
CA GLN A 107 6.04 -5.81 2.94
C GLN A 107 6.86 -4.66 2.32
N LEU A 108 6.30 -3.47 2.27
CA LEU A 108 6.95 -2.28 1.73
C LEU A 108 7.64 -1.46 2.82
N THR A 109 8.80 -0.90 2.50
CA THR A 109 9.41 0.11 3.37
C THR A 109 8.55 1.37 3.42
N PRO A 110 8.56 2.16 4.52
CA PRO A 110 7.79 3.40 4.60
C PRO A 110 8.01 4.34 3.42
N LYS A 111 9.28 4.55 3.03
CA LYS A 111 9.63 5.41 1.87
C LYS A 111 9.03 4.92 0.56
N LYS A 112 9.06 3.59 0.30
CA LYS A 112 8.50 3.01 -0.93
C LYS A 112 6.98 3.11 -0.92
N ARG A 113 6.35 2.91 0.23
CA ARG A 113 4.91 3.00 0.41
C ARG A 113 4.39 4.42 0.17
N GLU A 114 5.07 5.44 0.68
CA GLU A 114 4.74 6.84 0.42
C GLU A 114 4.86 7.19 -1.07
N ALA A 115 5.95 6.77 -1.73
CA ALA A 115 6.12 7.00 -3.16
C ALA A 115 5.02 6.32 -4.00
N LEU A 116 4.64 5.08 -3.64
CA LEU A 116 3.54 4.37 -4.30
C LEU A 116 2.18 5.00 -4.01
N TYR A 117 1.96 5.52 -2.80
CA TYR A 117 0.74 6.28 -2.48
C TYR A 117 0.55 7.45 -3.43
N ASP A 118 1.59 8.27 -3.61
CA ASP A 118 1.54 9.44 -4.50
C ASP A 118 1.32 9.01 -5.97
N GLU A 119 1.98 7.94 -6.41
CA GLU A 119 1.82 7.40 -7.76
C GLU A 119 0.41 6.84 -8.00
N ILE A 120 -0.16 6.09 -7.03
CA ILE A 120 -1.53 5.58 -7.10
C ILE A 120 -2.53 6.74 -7.17
N MET A 121 -2.38 7.76 -6.29
CA MET A 121 -3.26 8.92 -6.28
C MET A 121 -3.24 9.72 -7.59
N ALA A 122 -2.09 9.75 -8.27
CA ALA A 122 -1.93 10.42 -9.56
C ALA A 122 -2.49 9.63 -10.75
N LYS A 123 -2.43 8.29 -10.72
CA LYS A 123 -2.75 7.43 -11.86
C LYS A 123 -4.09 6.70 -11.76
N ALA A 124 -4.62 6.48 -10.58
CA ALA A 124 -5.87 5.76 -10.39
C ALA A 124 -7.06 6.48 -11.08
N VAL A 125 -7.97 5.71 -11.62
CA VAL A 125 -9.25 6.20 -12.18
C VAL A 125 -10.13 6.80 -11.07
N ALA A 126 -10.16 6.14 -9.91
CA ALA A 126 -10.85 6.63 -8.73
C ALA A 126 -10.23 6.03 -7.45
N VAL A 127 -10.23 6.83 -6.39
CA VAL A 127 -9.83 6.42 -5.04
C VAL A 127 -10.87 6.92 -4.05
N GLY A 128 -11.34 6.02 -3.20
CA GLY A 128 -12.22 6.34 -2.07
C GLY A 128 -11.61 5.84 -0.77
N VAL A 129 -11.73 6.62 0.31
CA VAL A 129 -11.26 6.23 1.65
C VAL A 129 -12.39 6.36 2.65
N GLY A 130 -12.63 5.32 3.42
CA GLY A 130 -13.59 5.27 4.51
C GLY A 130 -12.93 5.00 5.84
N MET A 131 -13.56 5.40 6.93
CA MET A 131 -13.07 5.18 8.29
C MET A 131 -14.21 4.91 9.26
N ALA A 132 -13.95 4.01 10.23
CA ALA A 132 -14.77 3.85 11.41
C ALA A 132 -13.90 4.15 12.64
N ASN A 133 -14.33 5.12 13.45
CA ASN A 133 -13.58 5.55 14.63
C ASN A 133 -13.74 4.54 15.80
N GLU A 134 -13.02 4.80 16.88
CA GLU A 134 -13.02 3.97 18.09
C GLU A 134 -14.41 3.78 18.70
N LYS A 135 -15.29 4.78 18.62
CA LYS A 135 -16.65 4.69 19.19
C LYS A 135 -17.51 3.71 18.36
N VAL A 136 -17.43 3.80 17.05
CA VAL A 136 -18.12 2.86 16.14
C VAL A 136 -17.61 1.44 16.37
N ILE A 137 -16.27 1.28 16.52
CA ILE A 137 -15.66 -0.04 16.79
C ILE A 137 -16.17 -0.62 18.11
N ASP A 138 -16.27 0.19 19.16
CA ASP A 138 -16.76 -0.24 20.46
C ASP A 138 -18.26 -0.56 20.46
N GLU A 139 -19.05 0.13 19.62
CA GLU A 139 -20.50 -0.04 19.52
C GLU A 139 -20.89 -1.30 18.71
N ILE A 140 -20.32 -1.48 17.52
CA ILE A 140 -20.77 -2.53 16.57
C ILE A 140 -19.73 -3.63 16.35
N ASN A 141 -18.64 -3.66 17.11
CA ASN A 141 -17.43 -4.47 16.97
C ASN A 141 -16.57 -4.13 15.73
N VAL A 142 -15.29 -4.61 15.75
CA VAL A 142 -14.32 -4.26 14.72
C VAL A 142 -14.66 -4.81 13.34
N LEU A 143 -15.29 -5.96 13.23
CA LEU A 143 -15.67 -6.55 11.93
C LEU A 143 -16.76 -5.73 11.24
N ASN A 144 -17.79 -5.35 11.96
CA ASN A 144 -18.87 -4.53 11.41
C ASN A 144 -18.38 -3.10 11.13
N ALA A 145 -17.53 -2.53 11.99
CA ALA A 145 -16.90 -1.23 11.77
C ALA A 145 -16.02 -1.21 10.50
N ASP A 146 -15.36 -2.33 10.22
CA ASP A 146 -14.59 -2.55 9.01
C ASP A 146 -15.48 -2.53 7.75
N TYR A 147 -16.57 -3.27 7.76
CA TYR A 147 -17.57 -3.22 6.68
C TYR A 147 -18.12 -1.80 6.47
N GLU A 148 -18.38 -1.05 7.53
CA GLU A 148 -18.84 0.34 7.41
C GLU A 148 -17.76 1.24 6.79
N ALA A 149 -16.48 1.06 7.16
CA ALA A 149 -15.37 1.77 6.53
C ALA A 149 -15.26 1.43 5.03
N MET A 150 -15.39 0.15 4.65
CA MET A 150 -15.38 -0.29 3.25
C MET A 150 -16.55 0.30 2.45
N LYS A 151 -17.78 0.29 3.00
CA LYS A 151 -18.95 0.93 2.36
C LYS A 151 -18.74 2.42 2.13
N GLN A 152 -18.19 3.12 3.12
CA GLN A 152 -17.85 4.54 2.97
C GLN A 152 -16.78 4.75 1.88
N ALA A 153 -15.76 3.89 1.80
CA ALA A 153 -14.75 3.96 0.75
C ALA A 153 -15.38 3.82 -0.64
N ILE A 154 -16.23 2.82 -0.84
CA ILE A 154 -16.96 2.59 -2.09
C ILE A 154 -17.86 3.80 -2.44
N SER A 155 -18.58 4.36 -1.47
CA SER A 155 -19.50 5.49 -1.69
C SER A 155 -18.81 6.78 -2.10
N LYS A 156 -17.51 6.93 -1.79
CA LYS A 156 -16.70 8.10 -2.14
C LYS A 156 -16.02 8.01 -3.50
N LEU A 157 -16.15 6.88 -4.20
CA LEU A 157 -15.65 6.76 -5.56
C LEU A 157 -16.42 7.66 -6.52
N GLN A 158 -15.72 8.44 -7.33
CA GLN A 158 -16.33 9.28 -8.37
C GLN A 158 -16.87 8.46 -9.55
N VAL A 159 -16.43 7.22 -9.67
CA VAL A 159 -16.85 6.27 -10.71
C VAL A 159 -17.42 5.03 -10.03
N LYS A 160 -18.62 4.59 -10.43
CA LYS A 160 -19.24 3.38 -9.87
C LYS A 160 -18.57 2.12 -10.43
N PRO A 161 -17.99 1.25 -9.58
CA PRO A 161 -17.45 -0.04 -10.03
C PRO A 161 -18.56 -1.03 -10.35
N GLN A 162 -18.28 -1.96 -11.26
CA GLN A 162 -19.15 -3.08 -11.61
C GLN A 162 -18.72 -4.38 -10.91
N LEU A 163 -17.48 -4.44 -10.43
CA LEU A 163 -16.94 -5.57 -9.68
C LEU A 163 -16.04 -5.07 -8.55
N LEU A 164 -16.16 -5.70 -7.38
CA LEU A 164 -15.26 -5.50 -6.25
C LEU A 164 -14.35 -6.73 -6.09
N LEU A 165 -13.07 -6.50 -5.96
CA LEU A 165 -12.07 -7.48 -5.52
C LEU A 165 -11.71 -7.15 -4.07
N ASN A 166 -12.04 -8.02 -3.14
CA ASN A 166 -11.86 -7.78 -1.70
C ASN A 166 -10.80 -8.72 -1.14
N ASP A 167 -9.99 -8.25 -0.17
CA ASP A 167 -9.10 -9.16 0.56
C ASP A 167 -9.91 -10.04 1.52
N ALA A 168 -10.12 -11.30 1.10
CA ALA A 168 -10.74 -12.42 1.84
C ALA A 168 -12.14 -12.18 2.43
N VAL A 169 -12.82 -11.06 2.15
CA VAL A 169 -14.14 -10.74 2.72
C VAL A 169 -15.22 -10.57 1.66
N ASN A 170 -16.46 -10.68 2.09
CA ASN A 170 -17.65 -10.25 1.33
C ASN A 170 -18.35 -9.16 2.16
N ILE A 171 -18.56 -7.99 1.58
CA ILE A 171 -19.09 -6.80 2.29
C ILE A 171 -20.60 -6.88 2.30
N PRO A 172 -21.26 -7.05 3.47
CA PRO A 172 -22.70 -7.18 3.54
C PRO A 172 -23.43 -5.90 3.11
N GLY A 173 -24.54 -6.05 2.38
CA GLY A 173 -25.41 -4.93 1.99
C GLY A 173 -24.83 -4.02 0.90
N VAL A 174 -23.83 -4.49 0.14
CA VAL A 174 -23.34 -3.84 -1.07
C VAL A 174 -23.88 -4.58 -2.29
N ASP A 175 -24.68 -3.89 -3.09
CA ASP A 175 -25.29 -4.42 -4.32
C ASP A 175 -24.38 -4.19 -5.53
N ILE A 176 -23.19 -4.75 -5.46
CA ILE A 176 -22.19 -4.83 -6.53
C ILE A 176 -21.60 -6.23 -6.47
N GLU A 177 -21.36 -6.85 -7.62
CA GLU A 177 -20.73 -8.18 -7.70
C GLU A 177 -19.37 -8.16 -6.96
N GLN A 178 -19.11 -9.18 -6.13
CA GLN A 178 -17.93 -9.23 -5.27
C GLN A 178 -17.17 -10.55 -5.46
N VAL A 179 -15.85 -10.47 -5.43
CA VAL A 179 -14.95 -11.63 -5.43
C VAL A 179 -13.96 -11.48 -4.27
N GLY A 180 -14.09 -12.35 -3.28
CA GLY A 180 -13.13 -12.44 -2.16
C GLY A 180 -11.88 -13.22 -2.58
N ILE A 181 -10.71 -12.64 -2.42
CA ILE A 181 -9.41 -13.23 -2.79
C ILE A 181 -8.58 -13.37 -1.51
N ILE A 182 -8.30 -14.59 -1.09
CA ILE A 182 -7.43 -14.83 0.08
C ILE A 182 -6.02 -14.33 -0.23
N LYS A 183 -5.47 -13.44 0.61
CA LYS A 183 -4.22 -12.72 0.40
C LYS A 183 -4.27 -11.88 -0.88
N GLY A 184 -5.40 -11.23 -1.12
CA GLY A 184 -5.63 -10.42 -2.30
C GLY A 184 -4.62 -9.29 -2.47
N ASP A 185 -4.14 -8.72 -1.37
CA ASP A 185 -3.10 -7.70 -1.30
C ASP A 185 -1.75 -8.10 -1.93
N THR A 186 -1.49 -9.41 -2.08
CA THR A 186 -0.32 -9.96 -2.79
C THR A 186 -0.64 -10.50 -4.18
N LEU A 187 -1.91 -10.64 -4.56
CA LEU A 187 -2.36 -11.32 -5.78
C LEU A 187 -3.08 -10.42 -6.78
N SER A 188 -3.70 -9.31 -6.33
CA SER A 188 -4.42 -8.35 -7.15
C SER A 188 -3.78 -6.96 -7.01
N ALA A 189 -3.52 -6.32 -8.14
CA ALA A 189 -2.90 -5.00 -8.18
C ALA A 189 -3.81 -3.92 -7.56
N SER A 190 -5.11 -3.97 -7.80
CA SER A 190 -6.07 -3.02 -7.23
C SER A 190 -6.26 -3.20 -5.73
N ILE A 191 -6.23 -4.45 -5.20
CA ILE A 191 -6.25 -4.68 -3.75
C ILE A 191 -4.94 -4.20 -3.11
N ALA A 192 -3.78 -4.49 -3.73
CA ALA A 192 -2.49 -3.97 -3.25
C ALA A 192 -2.44 -2.44 -3.22
N ALA A 193 -3.00 -1.78 -4.23
CA ALA A 193 -3.13 -0.33 -4.25
C ALA A 193 -4.03 0.17 -3.11
N ALA A 194 -5.17 -0.49 -2.86
CA ALA A 194 -6.05 -0.16 -1.74
C ALA A 194 -5.35 -0.35 -0.38
N SER A 195 -4.59 -1.44 -0.21
CA SER A 195 -3.76 -1.70 0.98
C SER A 195 -2.79 -0.54 1.27
N ILE A 196 -2.09 -0.05 0.24
CA ILE A 196 -1.16 1.06 0.34
C ILE A 196 -1.89 2.36 0.73
N ILE A 197 -2.99 2.69 0.04
CA ILE A 197 -3.78 3.91 0.32
C ILE A 197 -4.33 3.89 1.74
N ALA A 198 -4.95 2.80 2.17
CA ALA A 198 -5.47 2.66 3.52
C ALA A 198 -4.36 2.80 4.57
N LYS A 199 -3.22 2.11 4.36
CA LYS A 199 -2.09 2.11 5.29
C LYS A 199 -1.46 3.48 5.46
N VAL A 200 -1.14 4.17 4.36
CA VAL A 200 -0.53 5.51 4.42
C VAL A 200 -1.48 6.51 5.05
N THR A 201 -2.75 6.48 4.66
CA THR A 201 -3.77 7.38 5.24
C THR A 201 -3.88 7.19 6.75
N ARG A 202 -3.94 5.94 7.22
CA ARG A 202 -4.04 5.66 8.65
C ARG A 202 -2.76 6.04 9.40
N ASP A 203 -1.59 5.71 8.86
CA ASP A 203 -0.32 6.01 9.52
C ASP A 203 -0.11 7.52 9.69
N ARG A 204 -0.43 8.32 8.66
CA ARG A 204 -0.40 9.80 8.73
C ARG A 204 -1.33 10.32 9.82
N LEU A 205 -2.56 9.80 9.90
CA LEU A 205 -3.50 10.17 10.96
C LEU A 205 -2.98 9.82 12.36
N MET A 206 -2.32 8.67 12.51
CA MET A 206 -1.75 8.28 13.81
C MET A 206 -0.56 9.16 14.22
N VAL A 207 0.20 9.72 13.26
CA VAL A 207 1.23 10.74 13.53
C VAL A 207 0.58 12.06 14.01
N GLU A 208 -0.53 12.48 13.42
CA GLU A 208 -1.28 13.64 13.90
C GLU A 208 -1.83 13.41 15.32
N TYR A 209 -2.35 12.22 15.59
CA TYR A 209 -2.82 11.83 16.92
C TYR A 209 -1.70 11.78 17.97
N ASP A 210 -0.46 11.47 17.59
CA ASP A 210 0.68 11.52 18.51
C ASP A 210 0.91 12.93 19.07
N SER A 211 0.70 13.94 18.22
CA SER A 211 0.79 15.35 18.62
C SER A 211 -0.39 15.80 19.51
N LEU A 212 -1.60 15.29 19.25
CA LEU A 212 -2.80 15.61 20.01
C LEU A 212 -2.89 14.88 21.36
N TYR A 213 -2.33 13.69 21.43
CA TYR A 213 -2.33 12.80 22.60
C TYR A 213 -0.90 12.33 22.91
N PRO A 214 -0.02 13.22 23.42
CA PRO A 214 1.38 12.88 23.67
C PRO A 214 1.53 11.82 24.77
N GLY A 215 2.61 11.06 24.69
CA GLY A 215 3.00 10.06 25.70
C GLY A 215 2.63 8.61 25.37
N TYR A 216 1.82 8.35 24.35
CA TYR A 216 1.47 6.97 23.92
C TYR A 216 2.36 6.44 22.79
N GLY A 217 3.11 7.31 22.09
CA GLY A 217 4.01 6.95 21.01
C GLY A 217 3.30 6.52 19.73
N PHE A 218 2.15 7.12 19.41
CA PHE A 218 1.32 6.76 18.24
C PHE A 218 2.02 6.93 16.90
N ALA A 219 2.94 7.89 16.78
CA ALA A 219 3.75 8.04 15.58
C ALA A 219 4.62 6.82 15.28
N LYS A 220 5.02 6.06 16.32
CA LYS A 220 5.87 4.87 16.19
C LYS A 220 5.06 3.57 16.16
N ASN A 221 4.13 3.41 17.10
CA ASN A 221 3.37 2.18 17.29
C ASN A 221 2.05 2.12 16.49
N VAL A 222 1.63 3.23 15.89
CA VAL A 222 0.38 3.41 15.13
C VAL A 222 -0.86 2.83 15.84
N GLY A 223 -0.83 2.90 17.18
CA GLY A 223 -1.91 2.44 18.05
C GLY A 223 -1.86 0.95 18.44
N TYR A 224 -0.89 0.17 17.96
CA TYR A 224 -0.73 -1.23 18.36
C TYR A 224 -0.25 -1.33 19.81
N GLY A 225 -0.64 -2.43 20.49
CA GLY A 225 -0.30 -2.72 21.87
C GLY A 225 1.15 -3.15 22.08
N THR A 226 2.09 -2.27 21.76
CA THR A 226 3.51 -2.47 22.12
C THR A 226 3.69 -2.33 23.63
N ALA A 227 4.78 -2.85 24.18
CA ALA A 227 5.08 -2.70 25.60
C ALA A 227 5.06 -1.23 26.03
N GLU A 228 5.66 -0.33 25.23
CA GLU A 228 5.67 1.12 25.48
C GLU A 228 4.26 1.72 25.53
N HIS A 229 3.36 1.30 24.62
CA HIS A 229 1.97 1.78 24.58
C HIS A 229 1.16 1.27 25.78
N ILE A 230 1.31 -0.01 26.13
CA ILE A 230 0.65 -0.62 27.29
C ILE A 230 1.14 0.03 28.60
N ASP A 231 2.45 0.31 28.73
CA ASP A 231 3.01 1.01 29.88
C ASP A 231 2.49 2.45 29.98
N ALA A 232 2.36 3.15 28.87
CA ALA A 232 1.74 4.47 28.83
C ALA A 232 0.27 4.42 29.30
N LEU A 233 -0.52 3.46 28.79
CA LEU A 233 -1.90 3.24 29.22
C LEU A 233 -2.02 3.04 30.75
N LYS A 234 -1.13 2.24 31.34
CA LYS A 234 -1.12 2.01 32.79
C LYS A 234 -0.73 3.24 33.60
N LYS A 235 0.15 4.09 33.08
CA LYS A 235 0.68 5.27 33.78
C LYS A 235 -0.22 6.49 33.68
N ILE A 236 -0.74 6.78 32.50
CA ILE A 236 -1.48 8.03 32.23
C ILE A 236 -2.95 7.79 31.87
N GLY A 237 -3.41 6.52 31.88
CA GLY A 237 -4.78 6.16 31.51
C GLY A 237 -5.04 6.24 30.00
N PRO A 238 -6.25 5.93 29.54
CA PRO A 238 -6.59 5.97 28.12
C PRO A 238 -7.05 7.37 27.67
N CYS A 239 -6.61 7.80 26.50
CA CYS A 239 -7.13 9.00 25.82
C CYS A 239 -8.40 8.71 24.97
N ALA A 240 -8.92 9.75 24.30
CA ALA A 240 -10.19 9.72 23.58
C ALA A 240 -10.22 8.69 22.44
N ILE A 241 -9.08 8.43 21.77
CA ILE A 241 -9.02 7.53 20.63
C ILE A 241 -8.77 6.06 20.99
N HIS A 242 -8.71 5.70 22.26
CA HIS A 242 -8.58 4.30 22.66
C HIS A 242 -9.91 3.56 22.56
N ARG A 243 -9.84 2.33 22.03
CA ARG A 243 -10.96 1.41 21.92
C ARG A 243 -11.22 0.77 23.27
N ARG A 244 -12.28 1.17 23.94
CA ARG A 244 -12.59 0.75 25.30
C ARG A 244 -12.76 -0.76 25.42
N THR A 245 -13.33 -1.39 24.39
CA THR A 245 -13.49 -2.84 24.36
C THR A 245 -12.16 -3.60 24.24
N PHE A 246 -11.12 -2.99 23.65
CA PHE A 246 -9.81 -3.61 23.43
C PHE A 246 -8.85 -3.46 24.60
N ILE A 247 -9.03 -2.41 25.41
CA ILE A 247 -8.09 -2.08 26.50
C ILE A 247 -8.51 -2.57 27.87
N LYS A 248 -9.64 -3.28 28.02
CA LYS A 248 -10.21 -3.74 29.29
C LYS A 248 -9.23 -4.50 30.20
N ASN A 249 -8.27 -5.20 29.60
CA ASN A 249 -7.29 -5.99 30.33
C ASN A 249 -6.01 -5.21 30.67
N PHE A 250 -5.92 -3.95 30.30
CA PHE A 250 -4.71 -3.13 30.50
C PHE A 250 -4.94 -1.95 31.45
N VAL A 251 -6.20 -1.61 31.72
CA VAL A 251 -6.63 -0.48 32.56
C VAL A 251 -7.71 -0.91 33.54
#